data_95ce541714e610aa3e21d0ad2fb7930b
#
_entry.id   95ce541714e610aa3e21d0ad2fb7930b
#
_cell.length_a   1.000
_cell.length_b   1.000
_cell.length_c   1.000
_cell.angle_alpha   90.00
_cell.angle_beta   90.00
_cell.angle_gamma   90.00
#
_symmetry.space_group_name_H-M   'P 1'
#
loop_
_entity.id
_entity.type
_entity.pdbx_description
1 polymer ?
#
loop_
_entity_poly.entity_id
_entity_poly.type
_entity_poly.pdbx_seq_one_letter_code
_entity_poly.pdbx_strand_id
1 'polypeptide(L)'
;MEPVHATDRPVGVIRASIFVLALLAVAGCATPVATGADTQKAPAAGMVVTDAQAVPIPGFPNAVIVSTTITNRSGRDDKLLGGSSPVAAAVGLCATCSCMPPEPTDPITGIPGLAQVPWLLIRADETVQLIAGDGEMVLSGLFETLTAGQTVEVTFKFAYAPPATVEAPVVSPVG
;
A
#
# COMPACT_ATOMS: atom_id res chain seq x y z
N MET A 1 12.27 35.03 -55.63
CA MET A 1 11.70 36.37 -55.34
C MET A 1 11.47 36.43 -53.83
N GLU A 2 12.30 37.28 -53.26
CA GLU A 2 12.36 37.71 -51.86
C GLU A 2 11.05 38.37 -51.34
N PRO A 3 10.99 38.89 -50.10
CA PRO A 3 12.06 39.05 -49.10
C PRO A 3 11.70 38.63 -47.63
N VAL A 4 12.78 38.47 -46.93
CA VAL A 4 13.10 38.63 -45.52
C VAL A 4 12.43 39.83 -44.83
N HIS A 5 11.89 39.63 -43.61
CA HIS A 5 11.77 40.70 -42.62
C HIS A 5 12.27 40.21 -41.25
N ALA A 6 13.42 40.78 -40.91
CA ALA A 6 13.95 40.83 -39.56
C ALA A 6 13.29 42.00 -38.79
N THR A 7 12.98 41.81 -37.53
CA THR A 7 12.73 42.86 -36.51
C THR A 7 13.10 42.31 -35.18
N ASP A 8 14.21 42.61 -34.69
CA ASP A 8 14.63 43.72 -33.82
C ASP A 8 14.22 43.59 -32.37
N ARG A 9 15.24 43.39 -31.52
CA ARG A 9 15.16 43.33 -30.04
C ARG A 9 15.25 44.73 -29.45
N PRO A 10 14.58 45.06 -28.37
CA PRO A 10 15.06 46.07 -27.45
C PRO A 10 15.66 45.44 -26.19
N VAL A 11 16.84 45.87 -25.92
CA VAL A 11 17.61 45.75 -24.66
C VAL A 11 16.95 46.65 -23.63
N GLY A 12 16.47 46.05 -22.56
CA GLY A 12 15.84 46.74 -21.42
C GLY A 12 16.77 46.70 -20.19
N VAL A 13 17.17 47.87 -19.84
CA VAL A 13 18.10 48.32 -18.81
C VAL A 13 17.79 47.81 -17.38
N ILE A 14 18.84 47.31 -16.75
CA ILE A 14 18.92 46.94 -15.31
C ILE A 14 18.83 48.22 -14.47
N ARG A 15 17.88 48.31 -13.58
CA ARG A 15 17.91 49.28 -12.48
C ARG A 15 18.07 48.51 -11.17
N ALA A 16 19.29 48.60 -10.64
CA ALA A 16 19.61 48.24 -9.27
C ALA A 16 18.93 49.20 -8.31
N SER A 17 18.10 48.71 -7.41
CA SER A 17 17.64 49.44 -6.25
C SER A 17 18.13 48.70 -5.02
N ILE A 18 19.11 49.30 -4.39
CA ILE A 18 19.64 48.97 -3.08
C ILE A 18 18.61 49.44 -2.03
N PHE A 19 17.99 48.54 -1.31
CA PHE A 19 17.30 48.83 -0.06
C PHE A 19 18.05 48.16 1.10
N VAL A 20 18.74 49.00 1.80
CA VAL A 20 19.25 48.74 3.17
C VAL A 20 18.05 48.89 4.11
N LEU A 21 17.68 47.86 4.82
CA LEU A 21 16.83 48.05 6.00
C LEU A 21 17.18 47.03 7.09
N ALA A 22 17.49 47.67 8.19
CA ALA A 22 17.78 47.29 9.56
C ALA A 22 17.36 45.91 10.07
N LEU A 23 18.31 45.29 10.79
CA LEU A 23 18.12 44.20 11.76
C LEU A 23 17.16 44.60 12.87
N LEU A 24 16.15 43.78 13.11
CA LEU A 24 15.57 43.60 14.45
C LEU A 24 15.60 42.11 14.77
N ALA A 25 16.51 41.74 15.62
CA ALA A 25 16.60 40.40 16.22
C ALA A 25 15.48 40.28 17.26
N VAL A 26 14.46 39.51 16.97
CA VAL A 26 13.52 38.97 17.98
C VAL A 26 13.90 37.53 18.23
N ALA A 27 14.58 37.29 19.34
CA ALA A 27 14.85 35.96 19.87
C ALA A 27 13.52 35.35 20.39
N GLY A 28 12.77 34.69 19.54
CA GLY A 28 11.67 33.83 19.93
C GLY A 28 12.18 32.42 20.17
N CYS A 29 12.19 31.97 21.42
CA CYS A 29 12.39 30.57 21.79
C CYS A 29 11.18 29.77 21.25
N ALA A 30 11.29 29.25 20.01
CA ALA A 30 10.40 28.24 19.53
C ALA A 30 10.92 26.88 20.04
N THR A 31 10.24 26.31 21.02
CA THR A 31 10.40 24.92 21.40
C THR A 31 10.06 24.08 20.18
N PRO A 32 10.93 23.17 19.71
CA PRO A 32 10.54 22.23 18.67
C PRO A 32 9.48 21.30 19.25
N VAL A 33 8.24 21.44 18.80
CA VAL A 33 7.25 20.39 18.93
C VAL A 33 7.79 19.23 18.11
N ALA A 34 8.24 18.18 18.80
CA ALA A 34 8.56 16.90 18.17
C ALA A 34 7.25 16.35 17.59
N THR A 35 6.98 16.70 16.33
CA THR A 35 6.01 15.99 15.53
C THR A 35 6.57 14.58 15.38
N GLY A 36 5.90 13.60 16.01
CA GLY A 36 6.23 12.19 15.83
C GLY A 36 6.32 11.93 14.33
N ALA A 37 7.53 11.71 13.86
CA ALA A 37 7.73 11.24 12.51
C ALA A 37 7.18 9.81 12.50
N ASP A 38 5.98 9.64 11.95
CA ASP A 38 5.52 8.36 11.46
C ASP A 38 6.62 7.85 10.53
N THR A 39 7.38 6.87 11.00
CA THR A 39 8.39 6.19 10.20
C THR A 39 7.66 5.28 9.22
N GLN A 40 6.91 5.90 8.33
CA GLN A 40 6.33 5.19 7.21
C GLN A 40 7.51 4.81 6.32
N LYS A 41 7.88 3.53 6.38
CA LYS A 41 8.90 2.94 5.53
C LYS A 41 8.56 3.31 4.09
N ALA A 42 9.49 3.97 3.40
CA ALA A 42 9.29 4.42 2.03
C ALA A 42 8.72 3.27 1.19
N PRO A 43 7.66 3.52 0.40
CA PRO A 43 7.05 2.48 -0.42
C PRO A 43 8.09 1.85 -1.33
N ALA A 44 8.01 0.53 -1.52
CA ALA A 44 8.86 -0.20 -2.45
C ALA A 44 8.79 0.45 -3.83
N ALA A 45 9.93 0.59 -4.51
CA ALA A 45 10.00 1.25 -5.81
C ALA A 45 9.02 0.59 -6.78
N GLY A 46 8.05 1.35 -7.24
CA GLY A 46 7.04 0.93 -8.22
C GLY A 46 5.75 0.33 -7.68
N MET A 47 5.75 -0.26 -6.49
CA MET A 47 4.52 -0.75 -5.83
C MET A 47 4.29 0.01 -4.54
N VAL A 48 3.08 0.53 -4.37
CA VAL A 48 2.63 1.24 -3.17
C VAL A 48 1.51 0.44 -2.53
N VAL A 49 1.71 0.00 -1.29
CA VAL A 49 0.72 -0.73 -0.49
C VAL A 49 0.25 0.17 0.64
N THR A 50 -1.04 0.43 0.71
CA THR A 50 -1.66 1.32 1.71
C THR A 50 -2.90 0.70 2.33
N ASP A 51 -3.37 1.29 3.42
CA ASP A 51 -4.64 0.95 4.08
C ASP A 51 -4.75 -0.55 4.47
N ALA A 52 -3.61 -1.17 4.80
CA ALA A 52 -3.60 -2.57 5.21
C ALA A 52 -4.31 -2.76 6.56
N GLN A 53 -5.20 -3.74 6.61
CA GLN A 53 -5.92 -4.15 7.81
C GLN A 53 -6.05 -5.67 7.84
N ALA A 54 -5.97 -6.25 9.03
CA ALA A 54 -6.22 -7.68 9.24
C ALA A 54 -7.59 -7.87 9.89
N VAL A 55 -8.47 -8.60 9.22
CA VAL A 55 -9.87 -8.82 9.66
C VAL A 55 -10.04 -10.30 10.03
N PRO A 56 -10.30 -10.63 11.29
CA PRO A 56 -10.59 -11.99 11.71
C PRO A 56 -11.82 -12.56 10.99
N ILE A 57 -11.74 -13.83 10.58
CA ILE A 57 -12.85 -14.51 9.90
C ILE A 57 -13.74 -15.15 10.95
N PRO A 58 -15.04 -14.79 11.05
CA PRO A 58 -15.95 -15.41 11.99
C PRO A 58 -16.01 -16.93 11.82
N GLY A 59 -15.84 -17.68 12.90
CA GLY A 59 -15.82 -19.14 12.87
C GLY A 59 -14.48 -19.78 12.50
N PHE A 60 -13.46 -19.01 12.13
CA PHE A 60 -12.13 -19.49 11.77
C PHE A 60 -11.02 -18.75 12.56
N PRO A 61 -10.82 -19.09 13.83
CA PRO A 61 -9.92 -18.34 14.72
C PRO A 61 -8.44 -18.41 14.32
N ASN A 62 -8.08 -19.34 13.44
CA ASN A 62 -6.73 -19.55 12.92
C ASN A 62 -6.49 -18.89 11.54
N ALA A 63 -7.40 -18.01 11.09
CA ALA A 63 -7.27 -17.32 9.82
C ALA A 63 -7.77 -15.87 9.91
N VAL A 64 -7.11 -14.97 9.13
CA VAL A 64 -7.53 -13.58 8.96
C VAL A 64 -7.43 -13.18 7.49
N ILE A 65 -8.32 -12.30 7.05
CA ILE A 65 -8.24 -11.64 5.74
C ILE A 65 -7.38 -10.38 5.90
N VAL A 66 -6.48 -10.16 4.95
CA VAL A 66 -5.75 -8.89 4.83
C VAL A 66 -6.37 -8.07 3.72
N SER A 67 -7.06 -7.00 4.11
CA SER A 67 -7.58 -5.99 3.20
C SER A 67 -6.54 -4.90 2.98
N THR A 68 -6.34 -4.45 1.74
CA THR A 68 -5.35 -3.41 1.41
C THR A 68 -5.59 -2.82 0.03
N THR A 69 -5.00 -1.66 -0.23
CA THR A 69 -4.94 -1.03 -1.54
C THR A 69 -3.52 -1.14 -2.09
N ILE A 70 -3.36 -1.63 -3.32
CA ILE A 70 -2.07 -1.77 -3.99
C ILE A 70 -2.11 -0.94 -5.27
N THR A 71 -1.20 0.03 -5.39
CA THR A 71 -1.04 0.85 -6.60
C THR A 71 0.29 0.51 -7.29
N ASN A 72 0.22 0.13 -8.55
CA ASN A 72 1.39 -0.13 -9.38
C ASN A 72 1.84 1.18 -10.06
N ARG A 73 2.94 1.75 -9.60
CA ARG A 73 3.58 2.95 -10.19
C ARG A 73 4.86 2.63 -10.94
N SER A 74 5.07 1.36 -11.32
CA SER A 74 6.31 0.93 -11.96
C SER A 74 6.37 1.23 -13.47
N GLY A 75 5.23 1.63 -14.08
CA GLY A 75 5.10 1.82 -15.52
C GLY A 75 5.07 0.52 -16.34
N ARG A 76 4.99 -0.64 -15.69
CA ARG A 76 4.86 -1.97 -16.32
C ARG A 76 3.93 -2.86 -15.52
N ASP A 77 3.33 -3.84 -16.20
CA ASP A 77 2.53 -4.86 -15.53
C ASP A 77 3.37 -5.69 -14.56
N ASP A 78 2.78 -6.03 -13.41
CA ASP A 78 3.37 -6.92 -12.43
C ASP A 78 2.31 -7.90 -11.89
N LYS A 79 2.75 -8.86 -11.10
CA LYS A 79 1.88 -9.86 -10.47
C LYS A 79 2.13 -9.89 -8.98
N LEU A 80 1.08 -9.81 -8.19
CA LEU A 80 1.12 -10.18 -6.79
C LEU A 80 1.12 -11.72 -6.71
N LEU A 81 2.18 -12.28 -6.13
CA LEU A 81 2.39 -13.72 -6.01
C LEU A 81 1.91 -14.29 -4.66
N GLY A 82 1.48 -13.42 -3.75
CA GLY A 82 1.13 -13.76 -2.37
C GLY A 82 1.99 -12.98 -1.39
N GLY A 83 2.31 -13.60 -0.28
CA GLY A 83 3.07 -12.92 0.77
C GLY A 83 3.65 -13.85 1.82
N SER A 84 4.03 -13.25 2.94
CA SER A 84 4.42 -13.94 4.17
C SER A 84 4.13 -13.07 5.37
N SER A 85 3.93 -13.71 6.52
CA SER A 85 3.78 -13.03 7.81
C SER A 85 4.45 -13.88 8.90
N PRO A 86 5.11 -13.28 9.90
CA PRO A 86 5.72 -14.02 11.00
C PRO A 86 4.69 -14.68 11.91
N VAL A 87 3.42 -14.30 11.85
CA VAL A 87 2.34 -14.82 12.71
C VAL A 87 1.53 -15.94 12.06
N ALA A 88 1.80 -16.33 10.81
CA ALA A 88 1.02 -17.29 10.05
C ALA A 88 1.91 -18.34 9.35
N ALA A 89 1.42 -19.56 9.26
CA ALA A 89 2.10 -20.65 8.56
C ALA A 89 2.03 -20.50 7.03
N ALA A 90 0.93 -19.91 6.50
CA ALA A 90 0.74 -19.75 5.07
C ALA A 90 0.00 -18.43 4.75
N VAL A 91 0.27 -17.92 3.54
CA VAL A 91 -0.42 -16.76 2.96
C VAL A 91 -0.90 -17.13 1.57
N GLY A 92 -2.21 -17.09 1.35
CA GLY A 92 -2.86 -17.39 0.08
C GLY A 92 -3.51 -16.17 -0.54
N LEU A 93 -3.68 -16.21 -1.88
CA LEU A 93 -4.47 -15.24 -2.62
C LEU A 93 -5.77 -15.90 -3.08
N CYS A 94 -6.87 -15.18 -2.96
CA CYS A 94 -8.18 -15.58 -3.48
C CYS A 94 -8.68 -14.50 -4.45
N ALA A 95 -9.14 -14.89 -5.64
CA ALA A 95 -9.62 -13.93 -6.64
C ALA A 95 -11.08 -13.54 -6.42
N THR A 96 -11.90 -14.47 -5.98
CA THR A 96 -13.32 -14.27 -5.66
C THR A 96 -13.70 -15.28 -4.61
N CYS A 97 -14.05 -14.82 -3.43
CA CYS A 97 -14.58 -15.69 -2.38
C CYS A 97 -16.11 -15.65 -2.46
N SER A 98 -16.68 -16.55 -3.26
CA SER A 98 -18.12 -16.72 -3.32
C SER A 98 -18.54 -17.69 -2.21
N CYS A 99 -19.17 -17.20 -1.17
CA CYS A 99 -19.68 -18.01 -0.06
C CYS A 99 -20.95 -18.78 -0.42
N MET A 100 -21.08 -19.33 -1.62
CA MET A 100 -22.22 -20.17 -2.02
C MET A 100 -21.88 -21.65 -1.87
N PRO A 101 -22.59 -22.42 -1.06
CA PRO A 101 -22.39 -23.87 -0.99
C PRO A 101 -22.93 -24.57 -2.27
N PRO A 102 -22.29 -25.67 -2.72
CA PRO A 102 -21.14 -26.35 -2.13
C PRO A 102 -19.81 -25.92 -2.75
N GLU A 103 -19.14 -25.01 -2.11
CA GLU A 103 -17.83 -24.56 -2.56
C GLU A 103 -16.74 -25.55 -2.12
N PRO A 104 -15.71 -25.80 -2.95
CA PRO A 104 -14.58 -26.62 -2.54
C PRO A 104 -13.89 -25.97 -1.33
N THR A 105 -13.66 -26.78 -0.31
CA THR A 105 -12.90 -26.36 0.86
C THR A 105 -11.43 -26.24 0.46
N ASP A 106 -10.81 -25.11 0.75
CA ASP A 106 -9.37 -24.94 0.54
C ASP A 106 -8.60 -25.99 1.36
N PRO A 107 -7.76 -26.83 0.74
CA PRO A 107 -7.08 -27.90 1.42
C PRO A 107 -6.02 -27.42 2.44
N ILE A 108 -5.59 -26.16 2.34
CA ILE A 108 -4.57 -25.57 3.22
C ILE A 108 -5.23 -24.87 4.40
N THR A 109 -6.25 -24.06 4.16
CA THR A 109 -6.91 -23.26 5.20
C THR A 109 -8.10 -23.95 5.83
N GLY A 110 -8.72 -24.93 5.16
CA GLY A 110 -9.95 -25.56 5.57
C GLY A 110 -11.17 -24.63 5.46
N ILE A 111 -11.04 -23.47 4.82
CA ILE A 111 -12.11 -22.49 4.69
C ILE A 111 -12.90 -22.79 3.41
N PRO A 112 -14.23 -23.00 3.48
CA PRO A 112 -15.07 -23.18 2.31
C PRO A 112 -15.10 -21.92 1.44
N GLY A 113 -15.08 -22.09 0.11
CA GLY A 113 -15.20 -20.98 -0.85
C GLY A 113 -13.91 -20.19 -1.11
N LEU A 114 -12.78 -20.52 -0.47
CA LEU A 114 -11.48 -19.93 -0.77
C LEU A 114 -10.82 -20.62 -1.97
N ALA A 115 -11.16 -20.16 -3.17
CA ALA A 115 -10.45 -20.59 -4.39
C ALA A 115 -9.13 -19.84 -4.50
N GLN A 116 -8.03 -20.48 -4.11
CA GLN A 116 -6.70 -19.88 -4.23
C GLN A 116 -6.31 -19.69 -5.69
N VAL A 117 -5.71 -18.54 -5.98
CA VAL A 117 -5.09 -18.24 -7.26
C VAL A 117 -3.57 -18.10 -7.08
N PRO A 118 -2.80 -18.53 -8.10
CA PRO A 118 -1.34 -18.48 -8.00
C PRO A 118 -0.77 -17.06 -8.07
N TRP A 119 -1.54 -16.11 -8.59
CA TRP A 119 -1.17 -14.70 -8.69
C TRP A 119 -2.38 -13.82 -9.07
N LEU A 120 -2.28 -12.52 -8.77
CA LEU A 120 -3.17 -11.47 -9.27
C LEU A 120 -2.39 -10.52 -10.17
N LEU A 121 -2.93 -10.22 -11.35
CA LEU A 121 -2.34 -9.24 -12.27
C LEU A 121 -2.62 -7.83 -11.75
N ILE A 122 -1.59 -6.98 -11.72
CA ILE A 122 -1.70 -5.54 -11.44
C ILE A 122 -1.06 -4.81 -12.62
N ARG A 123 -1.89 -4.23 -13.48
CA ARG A 123 -1.40 -3.53 -14.67
C ARG A 123 -0.60 -2.28 -14.30
N ALA A 124 0.18 -1.78 -15.26
CA ALA A 124 0.85 -0.50 -15.12
C ALA A 124 -0.16 0.59 -14.78
N ASP A 125 0.18 1.42 -13.79
CA ASP A 125 -0.63 2.53 -13.27
C ASP A 125 -2.02 2.14 -12.71
N GLU A 126 -2.27 0.84 -12.52
CA GLU A 126 -3.49 0.32 -11.92
C GLU A 126 -3.42 0.39 -10.39
N THR A 127 -4.58 0.64 -9.78
CA THR A 127 -4.82 0.46 -8.35
C THR A 127 -5.83 -0.66 -8.17
N VAL A 128 -5.45 -1.68 -7.41
CA VAL A 128 -6.33 -2.79 -7.02
C VAL A 128 -6.58 -2.74 -5.52
N GLN A 129 -7.79 -3.12 -5.13
CA GLN A 129 -8.17 -3.30 -3.73
C GLN A 129 -8.31 -4.78 -3.45
N LEU A 130 -7.63 -5.25 -2.41
CA LEU A 130 -7.89 -6.55 -1.81
C LEU A 130 -8.87 -6.31 -0.67
N ILE A 131 -10.08 -6.81 -0.82
CA ILE A 131 -11.15 -6.66 0.16
C ILE A 131 -11.88 -7.98 0.36
N ALA A 132 -12.51 -8.14 1.52
CA ALA A 132 -13.30 -9.34 1.81
C ALA A 132 -14.38 -9.57 0.74
N GLY A 133 -14.35 -10.75 0.10
CA GLY A 133 -15.32 -11.15 -0.93
C GLY A 133 -14.93 -10.79 -2.38
N ASP A 134 -13.91 -9.98 -2.62
CA ASP A 134 -13.49 -9.58 -3.97
C ASP A 134 -11.97 -9.37 -4.05
N GLY A 135 -11.25 -10.47 -4.26
CA GLY A 135 -9.80 -10.47 -4.24
C GLY A 135 -9.24 -10.29 -2.82
N GLU A 136 -8.84 -11.38 -2.20
CA GLU A 136 -8.41 -11.38 -0.80
C GLU A 136 -7.00 -11.94 -0.67
N MET A 137 -6.29 -11.46 0.34
CA MET A 137 -5.13 -12.15 0.88
C MET A 137 -5.51 -12.76 2.23
N VAL A 138 -5.26 -14.04 2.42
CA VAL A 138 -5.61 -14.75 3.66
C VAL A 138 -4.34 -15.24 4.34
N LEU A 139 -4.17 -14.86 5.59
CA LEU A 139 -3.21 -15.48 6.50
C LEU A 139 -3.88 -16.66 7.16
N SER A 140 -3.28 -17.83 7.09
CA SER A 140 -3.84 -19.06 7.64
C SER A 140 -2.83 -19.84 8.48
N GLY A 141 -3.34 -20.70 9.35
CA GLY A 141 -2.50 -21.39 10.32
C GLY A 141 -1.82 -20.41 11.26
N LEU A 142 -2.58 -19.47 11.80
CA LEU A 142 -2.07 -18.51 12.77
C LEU A 142 -1.48 -19.24 13.97
N PHE A 143 -0.31 -18.82 14.41
CA PHE A 143 0.36 -19.43 15.57
C PHE A 143 -0.31 -19.05 16.90
N GLU A 144 -1.06 -17.93 16.88
CA GLU A 144 -1.89 -17.46 18.00
C GLU A 144 -3.14 -16.77 17.48
N THR A 145 -4.19 -16.71 18.28
CA THR A 145 -5.41 -15.99 17.92
C THR A 145 -5.17 -14.49 17.96
N LEU A 146 -5.46 -13.81 16.85
CA LEU A 146 -5.35 -12.36 16.76
C LEU A 146 -6.61 -11.68 17.29
N THR A 147 -6.41 -10.60 18.03
CA THR A 147 -7.50 -9.78 18.61
C THR A 147 -7.42 -8.34 18.13
N ALA A 148 -8.57 -7.67 18.04
CA ALA A 148 -8.62 -6.26 17.65
C ALA A 148 -7.70 -5.38 18.50
N GLY A 149 -7.00 -4.47 17.86
CA GLY A 149 -6.00 -3.60 18.47
C GLY A 149 -4.55 -4.13 18.41
N GLN A 150 -4.34 -5.39 18.05
CA GLN A 150 -3.01 -5.89 17.70
C GLN A 150 -2.61 -5.40 16.31
N THR A 151 -1.33 -5.53 15.96
CA THR A 151 -0.80 -5.23 14.64
C THR A 151 0.00 -6.43 14.15
N VAL A 152 -0.16 -6.76 12.87
CA VAL A 152 0.57 -7.86 12.23
C VAL A 152 1.41 -7.34 11.07
N GLU A 153 2.64 -7.82 10.98
CA GLU A 153 3.49 -7.56 9.83
C GLU A 153 3.08 -8.48 8.67
N VAL A 154 2.90 -7.87 7.49
CA VAL A 154 2.60 -8.59 6.25
C VAL A 154 3.54 -8.15 5.15
N THR A 155 4.23 -9.11 4.54
CA THR A 155 5.10 -8.89 3.38
C THR A 155 4.40 -9.36 2.11
N PHE A 156 4.18 -8.45 1.18
CA PHE A 156 3.65 -8.72 -0.16
C PHE A 156 4.79 -9.05 -1.11
N LYS A 157 4.62 -10.10 -1.92
CA LYS A 157 5.63 -10.56 -2.88
C LYS A 157 5.13 -10.35 -4.30
N PHE A 158 5.92 -9.65 -5.10
CA PHE A 158 5.64 -9.36 -6.51
C PHE A 158 6.58 -10.15 -7.43
N ALA A 159 6.21 -10.27 -8.71
CA ALA A 159 7.03 -10.98 -9.69
C ALA A 159 8.27 -10.17 -10.08
N TYR A 160 8.17 -8.86 -10.17
CA TYR A 160 9.23 -7.99 -10.64
C TYR A 160 9.60 -6.88 -9.64
N ALA A 161 8.61 -6.29 -8.96
CA ALA A 161 8.87 -5.29 -7.94
C ALA A 161 9.47 -5.93 -6.67
N PRO A 162 10.27 -5.18 -5.90
CA PRO A 162 10.73 -5.62 -4.58
C PRO A 162 9.55 -5.94 -3.67
N PRO A 163 9.71 -6.87 -2.71
CA PRO A 163 8.70 -7.11 -1.69
C PRO A 163 8.38 -5.84 -0.88
N ALA A 164 7.11 -5.66 -0.56
CA ALA A 164 6.64 -4.57 0.30
C ALA A 164 6.17 -5.14 1.64
N THR A 165 6.70 -4.62 2.73
CA THR A 165 6.29 -4.99 4.09
C THR A 165 5.48 -3.84 4.70
N VAL A 166 4.33 -4.16 5.26
CA VAL A 166 3.44 -3.21 5.92
C VAL A 166 2.96 -3.76 7.26
N GLU A 167 2.61 -2.84 8.14
CA GLU A 167 1.92 -3.14 9.39
C GLU A 167 0.41 -3.06 9.16
N ALA A 168 -0.30 -4.14 9.46
CA ALA A 168 -1.75 -4.25 9.33
C ALA A 168 -2.39 -4.32 10.73
N PRO A 169 -3.10 -3.27 11.19
CA PRO A 169 -3.83 -3.34 12.43
C PRO A 169 -4.96 -4.37 12.33
N VAL A 170 -5.13 -5.14 13.39
CA VAL A 170 -6.23 -6.09 13.53
C VAL A 170 -7.48 -5.32 13.92
N VAL A 171 -8.51 -5.38 13.07
CA VAL A 171 -9.78 -4.71 13.30
C VAL A 171 -10.88 -5.71 13.66
N SER A 172 -11.93 -5.25 14.31
CA SER A 172 -13.09 -6.10 14.55
C SER A 172 -13.79 -6.43 13.22
N PRO A 173 -14.29 -7.67 13.03
CA PRO A 173 -15.13 -7.97 11.89
C PRO A 173 -16.35 -7.04 11.89
N VAL A 174 -16.67 -6.46 10.73
CA VAL A 174 -17.88 -5.65 10.57
C VAL A 174 -19.07 -6.62 10.63
N GLY A 175 -19.92 -6.44 11.64
CA GLY A 175 -21.14 -7.25 11.85
C GLY A 175 -22.26 -6.88 10.89
#